data_296a474125fc4e9c66c68b56183f47c8
#
_entry.id   296a474125fc4e9c66c68b56183f47c8
#
_cell.length_a   1.000
_cell.length_b   1.000
_cell.length_c   1.000
_cell.angle_alpha   90.00
_cell.angle_beta   90.00
_cell.angle_gamma   90.00
#
_symmetry.space_group_name_H-M   'P 1'
#
loop_
_entity.id
_entity.type
_entity.pdbx_description
1 polymer ?
#
loop_
_entity_poly.entity_id
_entity_poly.type
_entity_poly.pdbx_seq_one_letter_code
_entity_poly.pdbx_strand_id
1 'polypeptide(L)'
;MNGLRNKVRIETDGKLMSGRDVAIAALLGAEEFGFATAPLITMGCVMMRVCNLDTCPVGVATQNPELRKRFRGKPEYVENFMRFIAQELREYMAKLGFCTVDEMVGHSELLKKKEHAANVNAAKVDLSRILDNPYAGKEMKVTFDPSQVYDFKLEETVDQTILMKKLKASLEKKQKRSIEVDVTNINRAFGTQFGAEITKRYGDTLDADTYIVKCKGAGGQSFGAFIPKGLTLELVGDSNDYFGKGLSGGKLIVYPPTGVKFKEDENIIIGNVALYGATSGEAYINGVAGERFCVRNSGAKAVVEGVGDHGCEYMTGGRVVVIGKVGKNFAAGMSGGVAYVLDENNDLYTKVNKQMVSVEKLGNKYDVQELKDMIAEHTAYTNSAKGKEILNHFEEYLPKFKKIIPHDYNRMMMAIVQMEEKGLSSEQAQIEAFYANKAR
;
A
#
# COMPACT_ATOMS: atom_id res chain seq x y z
N MET A 1 9.37 -11.66 -27.29
CA MET A 1 8.59 -10.71 -28.10
C MET A 1 9.19 -9.31 -28.04
N ASN A 2 9.40 -8.73 -26.88
CA ASN A 2 9.81 -7.31 -26.72
C ASN A 2 11.29 -7.11 -26.39
N GLY A 3 12.12 -8.15 -26.40
CA GLY A 3 13.56 -8.07 -26.10
C GLY A 3 13.88 -7.58 -24.67
N LEU A 4 12.99 -7.83 -23.70
CA LEU A 4 13.16 -7.33 -22.33
C LEU A 4 13.69 -8.39 -21.35
N ARG A 5 13.75 -9.67 -21.76
CA ARG A 5 14.03 -10.78 -20.84
C ARG A 5 15.38 -10.63 -20.12
N ASN A 6 16.40 -10.26 -20.84
CA ASN A 6 17.74 -10.10 -20.30
C ASN A 6 17.99 -8.76 -19.57
N LYS A 7 17.02 -7.85 -19.59
CA LYS A 7 17.10 -6.54 -18.91
C LYS A 7 16.63 -6.57 -17.46
N VAL A 8 15.97 -7.64 -17.05
CA VAL A 8 15.41 -7.82 -15.72
C VAL A 8 15.71 -9.21 -15.18
N ARG A 9 15.88 -9.33 -13.87
CA ARG A 9 15.95 -10.60 -13.17
C ARG A 9 14.53 -11.02 -12.81
N ILE A 10 14.20 -12.28 -13.04
CA ILE A 10 12.88 -12.81 -12.73
C ILE A 10 12.94 -13.61 -11.44
N GLU A 11 12.25 -13.13 -10.41
CA GLU A 11 12.00 -13.87 -9.19
C GLU A 11 10.61 -14.50 -9.24
N THR A 12 10.49 -15.73 -8.76
CA THR A 12 9.21 -16.41 -8.56
C THR A 12 9.00 -16.75 -7.09
N ASP A 13 7.78 -16.58 -6.62
CA ASP A 13 7.34 -17.01 -5.30
C ASP A 13 6.01 -17.76 -5.38
N GLY A 14 5.47 -18.17 -4.23
CA GLY A 14 4.17 -18.81 -4.16
C GLY A 14 4.22 -20.32 -4.04
N LYS A 15 4.40 -20.80 -2.82
CA LYS A 15 4.37 -22.23 -2.45
C LYS A 15 5.45 -23.10 -3.13
N LEU A 16 6.62 -22.58 -3.34
CA LEU A 16 7.78 -23.42 -3.65
C LEU A 16 8.10 -24.25 -2.40
N MET A 17 8.01 -25.58 -2.51
CA MET A 17 8.13 -26.51 -1.38
C MET A 17 9.20 -27.59 -1.58
N SER A 18 9.68 -27.77 -2.81
CA SER A 18 10.61 -28.83 -3.18
C SER A 18 11.60 -28.37 -4.25
N GLY A 19 12.69 -29.13 -4.43
CA GLY A 19 13.65 -28.89 -5.52
C GLY A 19 13.02 -29.08 -6.90
N ARG A 20 12.00 -29.94 -7.00
CA ARG A 20 11.21 -30.10 -8.22
C ARG A 20 10.45 -28.81 -8.58
N ASP A 21 9.86 -28.12 -7.61
CA ASP A 21 9.14 -26.86 -7.86
C ASP A 21 10.11 -25.80 -8.36
N VAL A 22 11.31 -25.73 -7.76
CA VAL A 22 12.39 -24.83 -8.20
C VAL A 22 12.85 -25.17 -9.62
N ALA A 23 13.04 -26.45 -9.94
CA ALA A 23 13.44 -26.88 -11.28
C ALA A 23 12.41 -26.48 -12.35
N ILE A 24 11.11 -26.67 -12.07
CA ILE A 24 10.02 -26.25 -12.96
C ILE A 24 10.03 -24.72 -13.13
N ALA A 25 10.17 -23.98 -12.04
CA ALA A 25 10.20 -22.52 -12.08
C ALA A 25 11.39 -21.99 -12.91
N ALA A 26 12.57 -22.58 -12.74
CA ALA A 26 13.76 -22.24 -13.55
C ALA A 26 13.56 -22.56 -15.03
N LEU A 27 13.05 -23.73 -15.37
CA LEU A 27 12.72 -24.10 -16.75
C LEU A 27 11.68 -23.15 -17.38
N LEU A 28 10.78 -22.56 -16.58
CA LEU A 28 9.84 -21.53 -17.02
C LEU A 28 10.44 -20.12 -17.06
N GLY A 29 11.68 -19.94 -16.61
CA GLY A 29 12.41 -18.69 -16.77
C GLY A 29 12.77 -17.93 -15.49
N ALA A 30 12.51 -18.48 -14.30
CA ALA A 30 12.89 -17.83 -13.04
C ALA A 30 14.41 -18.01 -12.76
N GLU A 31 15.01 -16.95 -12.21
CA GLU A 31 16.43 -16.90 -11.81
C GLU A 31 16.56 -16.82 -10.28
N GLU A 32 15.53 -16.31 -9.60
CA GLU A 32 15.46 -16.18 -8.15
C GLU A 32 14.18 -16.82 -7.62
N PHE A 33 14.23 -17.31 -6.38
CA PHE A 33 13.17 -18.16 -5.83
C PHE A 33 12.82 -17.72 -4.40
N GLY A 34 11.59 -17.24 -4.19
CA GLY A 34 11.08 -16.82 -2.91
C GLY A 34 10.39 -17.95 -2.14
N PHE A 35 10.73 -18.12 -0.87
CA PHE A 35 10.15 -19.13 0.01
C PHE A 35 9.51 -18.48 1.24
N ALA A 36 8.23 -18.75 1.48
CA ALA A 36 7.53 -18.30 2.68
C ALA A 36 6.91 -19.48 3.44
N THR A 37 6.05 -20.24 2.79
CA THR A 37 5.31 -21.35 3.43
C THR A 37 6.24 -22.48 3.88
N ALA A 38 7.24 -22.83 3.07
CA ALA A 38 8.18 -23.90 3.38
C ALA A 38 8.96 -23.66 4.68
N PRO A 39 9.68 -22.52 4.86
CA PRO A 39 10.34 -22.23 6.13
C PRO A 39 9.37 -22.08 7.30
N LEU A 40 8.17 -21.53 7.11
CA LEU A 40 7.17 -21.44 8.18
C LEU A 40 6.75 -22.83 8.70
N ILE A 41 6.43 -23.77 7.79
CA ILE A 41 6.06 -25.14 8.16
C ILE A 41 7.24 -25.85 8.83
N THR A 42 8.45 -25.66 8.33
CA THR A 42 9.68 -26.23 8.92
C THR A 42 9.90 -25.74 10.38
N MET A 43 9.48 -24.51 10.68
CA MET A 43 9.50 -23.97 12.05
C MET A 43 8.30 -24.42 12.91
N GLY A 44 7.39 -25.23 12.39
CA GLY A 44 6.24 -25.75 13.13
C GLY A 44 4.93 -24.97 12.94
N CYS A 45 4.84 -24.09 11.92
CA CYS A 45 3.59 -23.40 11.60
C CYS A 45 2.54 -24.39 11.10
N VAL A 46 1.34 -24.34 11.69
CA VAL A 46 0.19 -25.18 11.31
C VAL A 46 -0.83 -24.47 10.40
N MET A 47 -0.45 -23.32 9.85
CA MET A 47 -1.22 -22.56 8.88
C MET A 47 -2.64 -22.16 9.32
N MET A 48 -2.84 -21.91 10.61
CA MET A 48 -4.15 -21.48 11.18
C MET A 48 -4.58 -20.09 10.69
N ARG A 49 -3.65 -19.27 10.17
CA ARG A 49 -3.89 -17.92 9.64
C ARG A 49 -4.55 -16.94 10.62
N VAL A 50 -4.24 -17.07 11.91
CA VAL A 50 -4.66 -16.17 12.99
C VAL A 50 -3.52 -15.28 13.49
N CYS A 51 -2.47 -15.12 12.69
CA CYS A 51 -1.26 -14.37 13.05
C CYS A 51 -1.54 -12.90 13.37
N ASN A 52 -2.50 -12.31 12.66
CA ASN A 52 -2.92 -10.91 12.83
C ASN A 52 -3.63 -10.66 14.17
N LEU A 53 -4.06 -11.69 14.88
CA LEU A 53 -4.76 -11.60 16.18
C LEU A 53 -3.84 -11.82 17.38
N ASP A 54 -2.53 -12.00 17.16
CA ASP A 54 -1.55 -12.36 18.20
C ASP A 54 -1.86 -13.68 18.95
N THR A 55 -2.67 -14.55 18.34
CA THR A 55 -3.18 -15.80 18.93
C THR A 55 -2.58 -17.05 18.30
N CYS A 56 -1.35 -16.97 17.77
CA CYS A 56 -0.70 -18.10 17.11
C CYS A 56 -0.56 -19.28 18.08
N PRO A 57 -1.24 -20.44 17.87
CA PRO A 57 -1.30 -21.51 18.84
C PRO A 57 0.02 -22.26 19.02
N VAL A 58 0.93 -22.15 18.05
CA VAL A 58 2.25 -22.79 18.05
C VAL A 58 3.41 -21.82 18.32
N GLY A 59 3.12 -20.55 18.59
CA GLY A 59 4.13 -19.59 19.01
C GLY A 59 5.02 -19.02 17.91
N VAL A 60 4.80 -19.34 16.62
CA VAL A 60 5.65 -18.85 15.51
C VAL A 60 5.47 -17.35 15.28
N ALA A 61 4.25 -16.84 15.34
CA ALA A 61 3.91 -15.46 15.04
C ALA A 61 3.01 -14.87 16.14
N THR A 62 3.59 -14.63 17.31
CA THR A 62 2.90 -14.02 18.46
C THR A 62 3.88 -13.33 19.38
N GLN A 63 3.46 -12.26 20.04
CA GLN A 63 4.17 -11.60 21.13
C GLN A 63 3.67 -12.05 22.51
N ASN A 64 2.58 -12.81 22.58
CA ASN A 64 2.05 -13.34 23.83
C ASN A 64 3.08 -14.27 24.50
N PRO A 65 3.54 -13.98 25.75
CA PRO A 65 4.60 -14.74 26.42
C PRO A 65 4.28 -16.22 26.59
N GLU A 66 3.02 -16.57 26.87
CA GLU A 66 2.60 -17.96 27.08
C GLU A 66 2.53 -18.75 25.76
N LEU A 67 2.09 -18.12 24.70
CA LEU A 67 2.07 -18.76 23.38
C LEU A 67 3.49 -18.90 22.81
N ARG A 68 4.39 -17.94 23.05
CA ARG A 68 5.80 -18.03 22.64
C ARG A 68 6.53 -19.23 23.23
N LYS A 69 6.19 -19.65 24.46
CA LYS A 69 6.77 -20.85 25.09
C LYS A 69 6.48 -22.14 24.29
N ARG A 70 5.49 -22.13 23.42
CA ARG A 70 5.12 -23.27 22.57
C ARG A 70 5.98 -23.39 21.30
N PHE A 71 6.73 -22.35 20.97
CA PHE A 71 7.59 -22.35 19.80
C PHE A 71 8.73 -23.35 19.94
N ARG A 72 8.81 -24.30 19.00
CA ARG A 72 9.81 -25.37 18.96
C ARG A 72 10.71 -25.34 17.74
N GLY A 73 10.58 -24.33 16.89
CA GLY A 73 11.41 -24.15 15.70
C GLY A 73 12.87 -23.89 16.06
N LYS A 74 13.78 -24.36 15.22
CA LYS A 74 15.22 -24.10 15.33
C LYS A 74 15.74 -23.62 13.97
N PRO A 75 16.75 -22.73 13.94
CA PRO A 75 17.35 -22.26 12.68
C PRO A 75 17.84 -23.43 11.82
N GLU A 76 18.43 -24.46 12.45
CA GLU A 76 19.00 -25.63 11.77
C GLU A 76 17.94 -26.42 10.99
N TYR A 77 16.68 -26.37 11.38
CA TYR A 77 15.61 -27.03 10.63
C TYR A 77 15.38 -26.35 9.29
N VAL A 78 15.42 -25.03 9.28
CA VAL A 78 15.28 -24.25 8.03
C VAL A 78 16.50 -24.43 7.16
N GLU A 79 17.72 -24.35 7.71
CA GLU A 79 18.96 -24.59 6.97
C GLU A 79 18.97 -25.96 6.30
N ASN A 80 18.67 -27.02 7.07
CA ASN A 80 18.66 -28.37 6.53
C ASN A 80 17.59 -28.54 5.46
N PHE A 81 16.41 -27.97 5.66
CA PHE A 81 15.34 -28.06 4.67
C PHE A 81 15.73 -27.37 3.36
N MET A 82 16.34 -26.19 3.43
CA MET A 82 16.83 -25.48 2.24
C MET A 82 17.96 -26.26 1.54
N ARG A 83 18.85 -26.92 2.30
CA ARG A 83 19.88 -27.80 1.74
C ARG A 83 19.26 -29.01 1.04
N PHE A 84 18.18 -29.58 1.57
CA PHE A 84 17.46 -30.68 0.91
C PHE A 84 16.81 -30.23 -0.39
N ILE A 85 16.18 -29.04 -0.42
CA ILE A 85 15.67 -28.45 -1.67
C ILE A 85 16.79 -28.29 -2.70
N ALA A 86 17.93 -27.75 -2.29
CA ALA A 86 19.08 -27.56 -3.18
C ALA A 86 19.64 -28.91 -3.69
N GLN A 87 19.70 -29.93 -2.83
CA GLN A 87 20.15 -31.26 -3.23
C GLN A 87 19.19 -31.92 -4.23
N GLU A 88 17.89 -31.84 -3.99
CA GLU A 88 16.86 -32.33 -4.90
C GLU A 88 16.94 -31.60 -6.26
N LEU A 89 17.14 -30.28 -6.25
CA LEU A 89 17.33 -29.49 -7.45
C LEU A 89 18.57 -30.00 -8.25
N ARG A 90 19.69 -30.20 -7.57
CA ARG A 90 20.92 -30.78 -8.22
C ARG A 90 20.66 -32.12 -8.88
N GLU A 91 19.84 -32.97 -8.29
CA GLU A 91 19.47 -34.26 -8.88
C GLU A 91 18.65 -34.09 -10.15
N TYR A 92 17.72 -33.13 -10.19
CA TYR A 92 16.98 -32.76 -11.40
C TYR A 92 17.92 -32.18 -12.48
N MET A 93 18.79 -31.25 -12.09
CA MET A 93 19.78 -30.66 -13.01
C MET A 93 20.67 -31.76 -13.64
N ALA A 94 21.20 -32.68 -12.83
CA ALA A 94 22.01 -33.77 -13.33
C ALA A 94 21.26 -34.70 -14.31
N LYS A 95 20.01 -35.02 -14.03
CA LYS A 95 19.15 -35.83 -14.92
C LYS A 95 18.83 -35.10 -16.23
N LEU A 96 18.77 -33.78 -16.22
CA LEU A 96 18.51 -32.95 -17.40
C LEU A 96 19.80 -32.54 -18.14
N GLY A 97 20.99 -32.80 -17.57
CA GLY A 97 22.27 -32.48 -18.17
C GLY A 97 22.79 -31.07 -17.98
N PHE A 98 22.26 -30.32 -16.99
CA PHE A 98 22.68 -28.96 -16.67
C PHE A 98 23.73 -28.93 -15.55
N CYS A 99 24.77 -28.12 -15.72
CA CYS A 99 25.80 -27.88 -14.70
C CYS A 99 25.44 -26.70 -13.75
N THR A 100 24.75 -25.69 -14.25
CA THR A 100 24.34 -24.51 -13.51
C THR A 100 22.83 -24.24 -13.63
N VAL A 101 22.26 -23.49 -12.68
CA VAL A 101 20.85 -23.06 -12.75
C VAL A 101 20.65 -22.15 -13.96
N ASP A 102 21.60 -21.26 -14.23
CA ASP A 102 21.52 -20.32 -15.36
C ASP A 102 21.42 -21.06 -16.71
N GLU A 103 22.10 -22.21 -16.86
CA GLU A 103 21.95 -23.03 -18.05
C GLU A 103 20.57 -23.65 -18.20
N MET A 104 19.86 -23.86 -17.07
CA MET A 104 18.52 -24.46 -17.07
C MET A 104 17.42 -23.43 -17.30
N VAL A 105 17.70 -22.14 -17.07
CA VAL A 105 16.67 -21.08 -17.13
C VAL A 105 16.08 -20.96 -18.52
N GLY A 106 14.74 -21.03 -18.59
CA GLY A 106 13.98 -20.78 -19.81
C GLY A 106 13.87 -21.97 -20.79
N HIS A 107 14.32 -23.18 -20.39
CA HIS A 107 14.19 -24.39 -21.19
C HIS A 107 12.81 -25.07 -21.02
N SER A 108 11.73 -24.32 -21.27
CA SER A 108 10.36 -24.82 -21.11
C SER A 108 10.00 -25.98 -22.01
N GLU A 109 10.74 -26.20 -23.13
CA GLU A 109 10.58 -27.34 -24.01
C GLU A 109 10.91 -28.70 -23.36
N LEU A 110 11.61 -28.68 -22.21
CA LEU A 110 11.87 -29.89 -21.40
C LEU A 110 10.70 -30.25 -20.48
N LEU A 111 9.69 -29.41 -20.42
CA LEU A 111 8.46 -29.66 -19.65
C LEU A 111 7.38 -30.21 -20.58
N LYS A 112 6.62 -31.19 -20.08
CA LYS A 112 5.43 -31.67 -20.78
C LYS A 112 4.27 -31.86 -19.79
N LYS A 113 3.06 -31.63 -20.27
CA LYS A 113 1.84 -31.97 -19.53
C LYS A 113 1.79 -33.48 -19.30
N LYS A 114 1.42 -33.91 -18.09
CA LYS A 114 1.19 -35.32 -17.81
C LYS A 114 0.00 -35.83 -18.63
N GLU A 115 0.16 -37.00 -19.26
CA GLU A 115 -0.90 -37.64 -20.07
C GLU A 115 -2.11 -38.04 -19.21
N HIS A 116 -1.83 -38.54 -17.99
CA HIS A 116 -2.86 -38.91 -17.01
C HIS A 116 -2.92 -37.89 -15.89
N ALA A 117 -3.92 -37.01 -15.95
CA ALA A 117 -4.15 -36.04 -14.90
C ALA A 117 -4.87 -36.69 -13.70
N ALA A 118 -4.59 -36.21 -12.50
CA ALA A 118 -5.15 -36.75 -11.25
C ALA A 118 -6.68 -36.55 -11.15
N ASN A 119 -7.26 -35.63 -11.91
CA ASN A 119 -8.69 -35.39 -11.96
C ASN A 119 -9.11 -34.77 -13.31
N VAL A 120 -10.43 -34.78 -13.57
CA VAL A 120 -11.04 -34.29 -14.82
C VAL A 120 -10.75 -32.83 -15.10
N ASN A 121 -10.68 -31.99 -14.07
CA ASN A 121 -10.40 -30.56 -14.25
C ASN A 121 -8.93 -30.32 -14.64
N ALA A 122 -7.99 -31.05 -14.04
CA ALA A 122 -6.59 -30.98 -14.40
C ALA A 122 -6.35 -31.46 -15.85
N ALA A 123 -7.12 -32.44 -16.32
CA ALA A 123 -7.07 -32.90 -17.70
C ALA A 123 -7.45 -31.82 -18.73
N LYS A 124 -8.34 -30.90 -18.36
CA LYS A 124 -8.84 -29.81 -19.24
C LYS A 124 -7.89 -28.62 -19.33
N VAL A 125 -6.87 -28.53 -18.47
CA VAL A 125 -5.93 -27.39 -18.47
C VAL A 125 -5.08 -27.45 -19.74
N ASP A 126 -5.10 -26.37 -20.51
CA ASP A 126 -4.22 -26.15 -21.64
C ASP A 126 -2.96 -25.41 -21.16
N LEU A 127 -1.80 -26.06 -21.29
CA LEU A 127 -0.49 -25.53 -20.93
C LEU A 127 0.34 -25.14 -22.16
N SER A 128 -0.19 -25.23 -23.36
CA SER A 128 0.56 -25.05 -24.60
C SER A 128 1.30 -23.71 -24.65
N ARG A 129 0.62 -22.62 -24.27
CA ARG A 129 1.23 -21.26 -24.26
C ARG A 129 2.29 -21.07 -23.17
N ILE A 130 2.19 -21.78 -22.05
CA ILE A 130 3.16 -21.70 -20.94
C ILE A 130 4.42 -22.50 -21.27
N LEU A 131 4.25 -23.62 -21.99
CA LEU A 131 5.33 -24.52 -22.37
C LEU A 131 5.97 -24.13 -23.72
N ASP A 132 5.39 -23.19 -24.45
CA ASP A 132 5.97 -22.68 -25.68
C ASP A 132 7.26 -21.91 -25.39
N ASN A 133 8.36 -22.36 -25.99
CA ASN A 133 9.65 -21.67 -25.88
C ASN A 133 9.91 -20.84 -27.12
N PRO A 134 9.64 -19.53 -27.11
CA PRO A 134 9.86 -18.66 -28.26
C PRO A 134 11.35 -18.43 -28.59
N TYR A 135 12.23 -18.88 -27.70
CA TYR A 135 13.70 -18.77 -27.84
C TYR A 135 14.38 -20.05 -28.24
N ALA A 136 13.65 -21.16 -28.32
CA ALA A 136 14.23 -22.45 -28.74
C ALA A 136 14.96 -22.33 -30.09
N GLY A 137 16.20 -22.75 -30.11
CA GLY A 137 17.05 -22.69 -31.32
C GLY A 137 17.54 -21.28 -31.69
N LYS A 138 17.36 -20.27 -30.84
CA LYS A 138 17.90 -18.92 -31.03
C LYS A 138 19.07 -18.67 -30.08
N GLU A 139 20.14 -18.08 -30.60
CA GLU A 139 21.25 -17.59 -29.76
C GLU A 139 20.83 -16.31 -29.02
N MET A 140 20.00 -16.43 -27.97
CA MET A 140 19.60 -15.33 -27.12
C MET A 140 19.87 -15.65 -25.67
N LYS A 141 20.45 -14.68 -24.95
CA LYS A 141 20.59 -14.77 -23.49
C LYS A 141 19.23 -14.62 -22.84
N VAL A 142 18.76 -15.67 -22.17
CA VAL A 142 17.47 -15.72 -21.46
C VAL A 142 17.60 -15.54 -19.95
N THR A 143 18.78 -15.15 -19.48
CA THR A 143 19.09 -14.73 -18.11
C THR A 143 19.38 -13.24 -18.06
N PHE A 144 19.34 -12.65 -16.88
CA PHE A 144 19.68 -11.24 -16.68
C PHE A 144 21.10 -10.91 -17.15
N ASP A 145 21.24 -9.84 -17.89
CA ASP A 145 22.52 -9.31 -18.35
C ASP A 145 22.75 -7.92 -17.76
N PRO A 146 23.63 -7.76 -16.76
CA PRO A 146 23.89 -6.48 -16.14
C PRO A 146 24.47 -5.43 -17.09
N SER A 147 25.00 -5.85 -18.25
CA SER A 147 25.45 -4.90 -19.28
C SER A 147 24.32 -4.27 -20.09
N GLN A 148 23.10 -4.84 -20.00
CA GLN A 148 21.92 -4.42 -20.74
C GLN A 148 20.80 -3.90 -19.82
N VAL A 149 21.17 -3.16 -18.78
CA VAL A 149 20.22 -2.56 -17.84
C VAL A 149 19.20 -1.71 -18.60
N TYR A 150 17.92 -1.85 -18.20
CA TYR A 150 16.85 -1.03 -18.77
C TYR A 150 17.06 0.43 -18.38
N ASP A 151 17.13 1.29 -19.38
CA ASP A 151 17.14 2.74 -19.17
C ASP A 151 15.71 3.24 -18.98
N PHE A 152 15.39 3.71 -17.77
CA PHE A 152 14.09 4.29 -17.42
C PHE A 152 13.89 5.70 -17.97
N LYS A 153 14.91 6.30 -18.57
CA LYS A 153 14.89 7.67 -19.13
C LYS A 153 14.35 8.68 -18.13
N LEU A 154 14.86 8.63 -16.91
CA LEU A 154 14.39 9.49 -15.82
C LEU A 154 14.60 10.98 -16.12
N GLU A 155 15.56 11.32 -16.95
CA GLU A 155 15.85 12.68 -17.43
C GLU A 155 14.75 13.24 -18.35
N GLU A 156 13.95 12.38 -18.99
CA GLU A 156 12.84 12.79 -19.86
C GLU A 156 11.54 13.04 -19.06
N THR A 157 11.50 12.71 -17.77
CA THR A 157 10.29 12.88 -16.94
C THR A 157 9.92 14.36 -16.78
N VAL A 158 8.63 14.62 -16.53
CA VAL A 158 8.12 15.99 -16.29
C VAL A 158 8.77 16.60 -15.04
N ASP A 159 9.11 15.80 -14.05
CA ASP A 159 9.86 16.25 -12.88
C ASP A 159 11.19 16.88 -13.29
N GLN A 160 11.97 16.24 -14.17
CA GLN A 160 13.26 16.74 -14.63
C GLN A 160 13.13 17.86 -15.64
N THR A 161 12.23 17.71 -16.62
CA THR A 161 12.12 18.65 -17.72
C THR A 161 11.39 19.94 -17.37
N ILE A 162 10.48 19.91 -16.38
CA ILE A 162 9.65 21.04 -15.97
C ILE A 162 9.89 21.42 -14.51
N LEU A 163 9.64 20.53 -13.53
CA LEU A 163 9.67 20.90 -12.11
C LEU A 163 11.08 21.34 -11.69
N MET A 164 12.09 20.52 -11.99
CA MET A 164 13.47 20.84 -11.65
C MET A 164 13.94 22.14 -12.35
N LYS A 165 13.54 22.37 -13.59
CA LYS A 165 13.93 23.60 -14.30
C LYS A 165 13.25 24.85 -13.73
N LYS A 166 11.92 24.81 -13.52
CA LYS A 166 11.15 25.97 -13.06
C LYS A 166 11.36 26.29 -11.56
N LEU A 167 11.65 25.27 -10.73
CA LEU A 167 11.73 25.41 -9.28
C LEU A 167 13.16 25.39 -8.72
N LYS A 168 14.20 25.08 -9.52
CA LYS A 168 15.59 24.96 -9.08
C LYS A 168 16.06 26.16 -8.26
N ALA A 169 15.89 27.37 -8.79
CA ALA A 169 16.33 28.58 -8.12
C ALA A 169 15.58 28.83 -6.79
N SER A 170 14.28 28.50 -6.74
CA SER A 170 13.49 28.59 -5.52
C SER A 170 13.86 27.52 -4.51
N LEU A 171 14.17 26.31 -4.99
CA LEU A 171 14.67 25.20 -4.18
C LEU A 171 16.02 25.56 -3.53
N GLU A 172 16.96 26.12 -4.27
CA GLU A 172 18.28 26.52 -3.75
C GLU A 172 18.20 27.62 -2.69
N LYS A 173 17.23 28.53 -2.83
CA LYS A 173 17.05 29.69 -1.94
C LYS A 173 16.00 29.48 -0.86
N LYS A 174 15.39 28.33 -0.76
CA LYS A 174 14.25 28.02 0.15
C LYS A 174 13.10 29.03 0.01
N GLN A 175 12.80 29.47 -1.21
CA GLN A 175 11.78 30.49 -1.47
C GLN A 175 10.46 29.86 -1.88
N LYS A 176 9.35 30.34 -1.30
CA LYS A 176 7.99 29.92 -1.71
C LYS A 176 7.76 30.18 -3.20
N ARG A 177 7.20 29.19 -3.89
CA ARG A 177 6.92 29.28 -5.32
C ARG A 177 5.70 28.45 -5.69
N SER A 178 4.85 29.03 -6.55
CA SER A 178 3.77 28.33 -7.21
C SER A 178 4.00 28.30 -8.72
N ILE A 179 3.70 27.16 -9.35
CA ILE A 179 3.78 26.98 -10.81
C ILE A 179 2.57 26.19 -11.30
N GLU A 180 2.29 26.30 -12.60
CA GLU A 180 1.25 25.53 -13.30
C GLU A 180 1.91 24.56 -14.27
N VAL A 181 1.35 23.34 -14.35
CA VAL A 181 1.83 22.24 -15.19
C VAL A 181 0.67 21.41 -15.71
N ASP A 182 0.61 21.21 -17.03
CA ASP A 182 -0.31 20.23 -17.61
C ASP A 182 0.27 18.82 -17.43
N VAL A 183 -0.58 17.89 -17.05
CA VAL A 183 -0.20 16.48 -16.83
C VAL A 183 -1.08 15.55 -17.63
N THR A 184 -0.51 14.42 -18.00
CA THR A 184 -1.21 13.34 -18.70
C THR A 184 -0.99 12.01 -17.97
N ASN A 185 -1.83 11.02 -18.26
CA ASN A 185 -1.77 9.70 -17.63
C ASN A 185 -0.45 8.93 -17.87
N ILE A 186 0.37 9.35 -18.82
CA ILE A 186 1.71 8.79 -19.04
C ILE A 186 2.78 9.40 -18.14
N ASN A 187 2.50 10.51 -17.45
CA ASN A 187 3.40 11.14 -16.49
C ASN A 187 3.34 10.40 -15.16
N ARG A 188 3.98 9.23 -15.11
CA ARG A 188 3.99 8.36 -13.92
C ARG A 188 4.91 8.90 -12.86
N ALA A 189 4.57 8.66 -11.58
CA ALA A 189 5.34 9.07 -10.41
C ALA A 189 5.66 10.58 -10.37
N PHE A 190 4.74 11.41 -10.92
CA PHE A 190 4.91 12.87 -10.95
C PHE A 190 5.07 13.44 -9.54
N GLY A 191 6.04 14.32 -9.36
CA GLY A 191 6.38 14.94 -8.09
C GLY A 191 7.38 14.16 -7.24
N THR A 192 7.64 12.88 -7.55
CA THR A 192 8.50 12.00 -6.73
C THR A 192 9.97 12.42 -6.79
N GLN A 193 10.51 12.70 -7.98
CA GLN A 193 11.92 13.10 -8.11
C GLN A 193 12.15 14.50 -7.53
N PHE A 194 11.24 15.43 -7.75
CA PHE A 194 11.34 16.77 -7.14
C PHE A 194 11.20 16.69 -5.62
N GLY A 195 10.30 15.84 -5.11
CA GLY A 195 10.17 15.53 -3.68
C GLY A 195 11.44 14.94 -3.08
N ALA A 196 12.12 14.05 -3.79
CA ALA A 196 13.39 13.48 -3.36
C ALA A 196 14.49 14.57 -3.23
N GLU A 197 14.53 15.54 -4.14
CA GLU A 197 15.47 16.68 -4.04
C GLU A 197 15.14 17.59 -2.86
N ILE A 198 13.86 17.80 -2.53
CA ILE A 198 13.45 18.51 -1.31
C ILE A 198 13.98 17.76 -0.08
N THR A 199 13.71 16.47 0.01
CA THR A 199 14.10 15.64 1.16
C THR A 199 15.62 15.59 1.35
N LYS A 200 16.40 15.45 0.28
CA LYS A 200 17.87 15.46 0.33
C LYS A 200 18.43 16.77 0.89
N ARG A 201 17.77 17.89 0.63
CA ARG A 201 18.28 19.22 1.02
C ARG A 201 17.76 19.70 2.35
N TYR A 202 16.49 19.40 2.65
CA TYR A 202 15.76 20.04 3.74
C TYR A 202 15.13 19.06 4.73
N GLY A 203 15.11 17.74 4.43
CA GLY A 203 14.40 16.79 5.26
C GLY A 203 12.92 17.16 5.39
N ASP A 204 12.46 17.38 6.62
CA ASP A 204 11.10 17.79 7.00
C ASP A 204 11.00 19.25 7.48
N THR A 205 12.06 20.06 7.28
CA THR A 205 12.18 21.42 7.84
C THR A 205 11.50 22.52 7.02
N LEU A 206 10.90 22.18 5.88
CA LEU A 206 10.15 23.15 5.09
C LEU A 206 8.77 23.43 5.72
N ASP A 207 8.33 24.69 5.60
CA ASP A 207 6.94 25.03 5.90
C ASP A 207 6.00 24.37 4.89
N ALA A 208 4.78 24.09 5.31
CA ALA A 208 3.72 23.64 4.39
C ALA A 208 3.56 24.67 3.25
N ASP A 209 3.17 24.19 2.07
CA ASP A 209 2.89 25.02 0.90
C ASP A 209 4.08 25.91 0.47
N THR A 210 5.32 25.46 0.73
CA THR A 210 6.52 26.14 0.22
C THR A 210 6.58 26.06 -1.31
N TYR A 211 6.32 24.89 -1.86
CA TYR A 211 6.21 24.67 -3.30
C TYR A 211 4.82 24.17 -3.63
N ILE A 212 4.10 24.91 -4.46
CA ILE A 212 2.75 24.54 -4.92
C ILE A 212 2.81 24.29 -6.42
N VAL A 213 2.46 23.09 -6.84
CA VAL A 213 2.35 22.73 -8.25
C VAL A 213 0.88 22.51 -8.57
N LYS A 214 0.30 23.44 -9.32
CA LYS A 214 -1.07 23.34 -9.82
C LYS A 214 -1.07 22.56 -11.13
N CYS A 215 -1.65 21.37 -11.10
CA CYS A 215 -1.70 20.45 -12.22
C CYS A 215 -3.08 20.47 -12.86
N LYS A 216 -3.11 20.36 -14.19
CA LYS A 216 -4.36 20.23 -14.96
C LYS A 216 -4.26 19.05 -15.90
N GLY A 217 -5.26 18.18 -15.88
CA GLY A 217 -5.34 17.00 -16.75
C GLY A 217 -5.50 15.69 -16.00
N ALA A 218 -4.89 14.61 -16.50
CA ALA A 218 -4.97 13.28 -15.91
C ALA A 218 -3.63 12.91 -15.27
N GLY A 219 -3.60 12.74 -13.95
CA GLY A 219 -2.45 12.26 -13.21
C GLY A 219 -2.15 10.79 -13.54
N GLY A 220 -0.90 10.48 -13.87
CA GLY A 220 -0.45 9.11 -14.13
C GLY A 220 -0.38 8.26 -12.87
N GLN A 221 -0.08 6.97 -13.05
CA GLN A 221 0.11 6.05 -11.93
C GLN A 221 1.15 6.58 -10.94
N SER A 222 0.87 6.49 -9.64
CA SER A 222 1.72 6.97 -8.55
C SER A 222 1.91 8.51 -8.53
N PHE A 223 0.93 9.27 -9.02
CA PHE A 223 0.95 10.75 -8.91
C PHE A 223 1.10 11.15 -7.43
N GLY A 224 2.06 12.01 -7.14
CA GLY A 224 2.34 12.48 -5.78
C GLY A 224 2.94 11.42 -4.84
N ALA A 225 3.50 10.33 -5.38
CA ALA A 225 4.12 9.31 -4.53
C ALA A 225 5.33 9.88 -3.76
N PHE A 226 5.39 9.57 -2.46
CA PHE A 226 6.48 9.91 -1.54
C PHE A 226 6.76 11.43 -1.38
N ILE A 227 5.84 12.31 -1.77
CA ILE A 227 6.10 13.74 -1.65
C ILE A 227 6.23 14.16 -0.17
N PRO A 228 7.29 14.94 0.15
CA PRO A 228 7.60 15.36 1.51
C PRO A 228 6.86 16.64 1.90
N LYS A 229 6.93 16.98 3.18
CA LYS A 229 6.49 18.27 3.71
C LYS A 229 7.09 19.44 2.91
N GLY A 230 6.28 20.45 2.67
CA GLY A 230 6.64 21.62 1.87
C GLY A 230 6.24 21.55 0.40
N LEU A 231 5.88 20.36 -0.12
CA LEU A 231 5.38 20.20 -1.48
C LEU A 231 3.87 19.93 -1.48
N THR A 232 3.14 20.76 -2.22
CA THR A 232 1.70 20.63 -2.47
C THR A 232 1.47 20.39 -3.96
N LEU A 233 0.75 19.32 -4.28
CA LEU A 233 0.26 19.06 -5.63
C LEU A 233 -1.26 19.21 -5.65
N GLU A 234 -1.74 20.17 -6.44
CA GLU A 234 -3.16 20.44 -6.66
C GLU A 234 -3.51 19.99 -8.09
N LEU A 235 -4.39 19.01 -8.22
CA LEU A 235 -4.78 18.42 -9.50
C LEU A 235 -6.24 18.75 -9.83
N VAL A 236 -6.43 19.52 -10.89
CA VAL A 236 -7.74 19.71 -11.53
C VAL A 236 -7.88 18.64 -12.61
N GLY A 237 -8.59 17.56 -12.28
CA GLY A 237 -8.70 16.39 -13.15
C GLY A 237 -8.91 15.10 -12.37
N ASP A 238 -8.31 14.03 -12.85
CA ASP A 238 -8.37 12.68 -12.27
C ASP A 238 -6.96 12.06 -12.16
N SER A 239 -6.81 10.94 -11.49
CA SER A 239 -5.53 10.23 -11.40
C SER A 239 -5.71 8.72 -11.40
N ASN A 240 -4.68 8.02 -11.88
CA ASN A 240 -4.60 6.57 -11.89
C ASN A 240 -4.30 5.99 -10.51
N ASP A 241 -4.01 4.68 -10.46
CA ASP A 241 -3.69 3.93 -9.25
C ASP A 241 -2.48 4.48 -8.48
N TYR A 242 -2.42 4.15 -7.19
CA TYR A 242 -1.32 4.54 -6.28
C TYR A 242 -1.15 6.06 -6.08
N PHE A 243 -2.22 6.84 -6.27
CA PHE A 243 -2.21 8.28 -5.93
C PHE A 243 -1.71 8.47 -4.48
N GLY A 244 -0.68 9.28 -4.30
CA GLY A 244 -0.11 9.55 -2.99
C GLY A 244 0.51 8.35 -2.27
N LYS A 245 0.92 7.28 -2.99
CA LYS A 245 1.64 6.16 -2.38
C LYS A 245 2.82 6.65 -1.55
N GLY A 246 2.89 6.22 -0.27
CA GLY A 246 3.99 6.61 0.61
C GLY A 246 4.06 8.10 0.91
N LEU A 247 2.96 8.86 0.82
CA LEU A 247 2.91 10.28 1.17
C LEU A 247 3.64 10.54 2.49
N SER A 248 4.61 11.47 2.50
CA SER A 248 5.58 11.66 3.57
C SER A 248 5.60 13.10 4.10
N GLY A 249 4.42 13.71 4.27
CA GLY A 249 4.27 15.06 4.82
C GLY A 249 3.80 16.11 3.81
N GLY A 250 3.75 15.79 2.53
CA GLY A 250 3.21 16.65 1.50
C GLY A 250 1.69 16.79 1.53
N LYS A 251 1.16 17.63 0.66
CA LYS A 251 -0.28 17.84 0.52
C LYS A 251 -0.73 17.49 -0.90
N LEU A 252 -1.81 16.72 -1.00
CA LEU A 252 -2.45 16.32 -2.24
C LEU A 252 -3.89 16.82 -2.28
N ILE A 253 -4.23 17.51 -3.33
CA ILE A 253 -5.58 18.04 -3.55
C ILE A 253 -6.01 17.59 -4.95
N VAL A 254 -7.19 16.97 -5.08
CA VAL A 254 -7.74 16.59 -6.38
C VAL A 254 -9.23 16.86 -6.44
N TYR A 255 -9.67 17.45 -7.50
CA TYR A 255 -11.08 17.75 -7.78
C TYR A 255 -11.35 17.85 -9.29
N PRO A 256 -12.60 17.59 -9.73
CA PRO A 256 -12.94 17.65 -11.15
C PRO A 256 -12.91 19.08 -11.68
N PRO A 257 -12.73 19.27 -12.99
CA PRO A 257 -12.84 20.59 -13.63
C PRO A 257 -14.22 21.22 -13.42
N THR A 258 -14.26 22.54 -13.38
CA THR A 258 -15.54 23.27 -13.34
C THR A 258 -16.41 22.98 -14.56
N GLY A 259 -17.71 22.79 -14.33
CA GLY A 259 -18.69 22.57 -15.41
C GLY A 259 -18.92 21.11 -15.78
N VAL A 260 -18.36 20.15 -15.05
CA VAL A 260 -18.74 18.73 -15.18
C VAL A 260 -20.22 18.54 -14.83
N LYS A 261 -20.85 17.55 -15.49
CA LYS A 261 -22.29 17.29 -15.32
C LYS A 261 -22.58 16.10 -14.41
N PHE A 262 -21.57 15.39 -13.96
CA PHE A 262 -21.70 14.29 -13.01
C PHE A 262 -21.62 14.82 -11.58
N LYS A 263 -22.12 14.04 -10.62
CA LYS A 263 -21.92 14.29 -9.22
C LYS A 263 -20.60 13.69 -8.77
N GLU A 264 -19.84 14.44 -8.02
CA GLU A 264 -18.49 14.08 -7.59
C GLU A 264 -18.51 12.86 -6.66
N ASP A 265 -19.45 12.81 -5.74
CA ASP A 265 -19.64 11.73 -4.75
C ASP A 265 -20.14 10.39 -5.36
N GLU A 266 -20.49 10.39 -6.64
CA GLU A 266 -20.91 9.20 -7.40
C GLU A 266 -19.87 8.73 -8.43
N ASN A 267 -18.76 9.47 -8.62
CA ASN A 267 -17.77 9.20 -9.66
C ASN A 267 -16.36 9.01 -9.13
N ILE A 268 -15.67 8.01 -9.67
CA ILE A 268 -14.28 7.73 -9.31
C ILE A 268 -13.39 8.81 -9.92
N ILE A 269 -12.59 9.48 -9.07
CA ILE A 269 -11.62 10.50 -9.48
C ILE A 269 -10.17 10.05 -9.30
N ILE A 270 -9.91 9.12 -8.41
CA ILE A 270 -8.59 8.49 -8.24
C ILE A 270 -8.73 6.97 -8.26
N GLY A 271 -7.73 6.31 -8.82
CA GLY A 271 -7.71 4.85 -8.96
C GLY A 271 -7.55 4.09 -7.65
N ASN A 272 -7.16 2.83 -7.77
CA ASN A 272 -7.01 1.91 -6.64
C ASN A 272 -5.72 2.18 -5.84
N VAL A 273 -5.69 1.71 -4.60
CA VAL A 273 -4.50 1.70 -3.72
C VAL A 273 -3.96 3.11 -3.43
N ALA A 274 -4.82 4.12 -3.47
CA ALA A 274 -4.44 5.48 -3.13
C ALA A 274 -4.00 5.59 -1.66
N LEU A 275 -2.99 6.41 -1.39
CA LEU A 275 -2.36 6.62 -0.08
C LEU A 275 -1.81 5.34 0.59
N TYR A 276 -1.47 4.31 -0.20
CA TYR A 276 -0.85 3.10 0.31
C TYR A 276 0.44 3.42 1.05
N GLY A 277 0.51 3.00 2.33
CA GLY A 277 1.70 3.18 3.15
C GLY A 277 2.07 4.66 3.42
N ALA A 278 1.11 5.57 3.33
CA ALA A 278 1.32 6.98 3.70
C ALA A 278 1.71 7.11 5.17
N THR A 279 2.73 7.90 5.48
CA THR A 279 3.29 8.05 6.83
C THR A 279 2.91 9.37 7.49
N SER A 280 2.67 10.39 6.70
CA SER A 280 2.27 11.73 7.16
C SER A 280 1.79 12.56 5.96
N GLY A 281 1.27 13.77 6.23
CA GLY A 281 0.75 14.66 5.21
C GLY A 281 -0.77 14.66 5.10
N GLU A 282 -1.29 15.31 4.08
CA GLU A 282 -2.70 15.58 3.92
C GLU A 282 -3.18 15.26 2.49
N ALA A 283 -4.39 14.73 2.36
CA ALA A 283 -5.01 14.45 1.07
C ALA A 283 -6.50 14.82 1.07
N TYR A 284 -6.93 15.63 0.12
CA TYR A 284 -8.30 16.10 -0.05
C TYR A 284 -8.82 15.71 -1.43
N ILE A 285 -9.78 14.79 -1.47
CA ILE A 285 -10.24 14.14 -2.70
C ILE A 285 -11.74 14.42 -2.89
N ASN A 286 -12.08 15.32 -3.81
CA ASN A 286 -13.45 15.62 -4.20
C ASN A 286 -13.92 14.65 -5.28
N GLY A 287 -14.41 13.51 -4.84
CA GLY A 287 -14.84 12.38 -5.63
C GLY A 287 -14.54 11.05 -4.95
N VAL A 288 -14.84 9.96 -5.64
CA VAL A 288 -14.69 8.60 -5.11
C VAL A 288 -13.27 8.08 -5.40
N ALA A 289 -12.66 7.43 -4.43
CA ALA A 289 -11.45 6.64 -4.62
C ALA A 289 -11.81 5.20 -4.99
N GLY A 290 -10.96 4.54 -5.76
CA GLY A 290 -11.07 3.12 -6.05
C GLY A 290 -10.91 2.24 -4.80
N GLU A 291 -10.60 0.96 -5.02
CA GLU A 291 -10.41 0.00 -3.95
C GLU A 291 -9.11 0.23 -3.17
N ARG A 292 -9.04 -0.27 -1.93
CA ARG A 292 -7.84 -0.27 -1.07
C ARG A 292 -7.31 1.13 -0.72
N PHE A 293 -8.21 2.07 -0.53
CA PHE A 293 -7.87 3.43 -0.09
C PHE A 293 -7.23 3.40 1.31
N CYS A 294 -6.14 4.15 1.52
CA CYS A 294 -5.42 4.27 2.80
C CYS A 294 -4.92 2.94 3.41
N VAL A 295 -4.70 1.91 2.60
CA VAL A 295 -4.10 0.65 3.09
C VAL A 295 -2.72 0.93 3.68
N ARG A 296 -2.48 0.45 4.91
CA ARG A 296 -1.24 0.70 5.68
C ARG A 296 -0.91 2.18 5.91
N ASN A 297 -1.90 3.07 5.89
CA ASN A 297 -1.70 4.44 6.34
C ASN A 297 -1.26 4.42 7.82
N SER A 298 -0.19 5.12 8.15
CA SER A 298 0.37 5.18 9.52
C SER A 298 0.36 6.58 10.14
N GLY A 299 -0.04 7.63 9.39
CA GLY A 299 -0.04 8.99 9.96
C GLY A 299 -0.64 10.08 9.08
N ALA A 300 -0.95 9.81 7.82
CA ALA A 300 -1.55 10.82 6.96
C ALA A 300 -3.02 11.08 7.31
N LYS A 301 -3.47 12.33 7.08
CA LYS A 301 -4.87 12.76 7.15
C LYS A 301 -5.47 12.74 5.74
N ALA A 302 -6.68 12.21 5.60
CA ALA A 302 -7.34 12.17 4.30
C ALA A 302 -8.85 12.41 4.43
N VAL A 303 -9.41 13.16 3.48
CA VAL A 303 -10.86 13.31 3.29
C VAL A 303 -11.22 12.92 1.87
N VAL A 304 -12.24 12.09 1.70
CA VAL A 304 -12.67 11.54 0.42
C VAL A 304 -14.19 11.38 0.38
N GLU A 305 -14.81 11.51 -0.79
CA GLU A 305 -16.26 11.46 -0.94
C GLU A 305 -16.86 10.06 -1.12
N GLY A 306 -16.01 9.04 -1.18
CA GLY A 306 -16.39 7.64 -1.22
C GLY A 306 -15.18 6.75 -1.49
N VAL A 307 -15.28 5.45 -1.13
CA VAL A 307 -14.21 4.48 -1.36
C VAL A 307 -14.77 3.13 -1.77
N GLY A 308 -14.00 2.39 -2.56
CA GLY A 308 -14.29 1.00 -2.91
C GLY A 308 -14.05 0.02 -1.76
N ASP A 309 -13.90 -1.26 -2.10
CA ASP A 309 -13.65 -2.33 -1.13
C ASP A 309 -12.27 -2.19 -0.45
N HIS A 310 -12.13 -2.74 0.76
CA HIS A 310 -10.88 -2.80 1.52
C HIS A 310 -10.28 -1.43 1.93
N GLY A 311 -11.09 -0.37 2.07
CA GLY A 311 -10.63 0.92 2.60
C GLY A 311 -10.06 0.79 4.02
N CYS A 312 -8.99 1.51 4.33
CA CYS A 312 -8.28 1.50 5.63
C CYS A 312 -7.79 0.12 6.09
N GLU A 313 -7.61 -0.84 5.18
CA GLU A 313 -7.10 -2.17 5.50
C GLU A 313 -5.66 -2.05 6.04
N TYR A 314 -5.37 -2.73 7.18
CA TYR A 314 -4.08 -2.67 7.88
C TYR A 314 -3.59 -1.24 8.23
N MET A 315 -4.47 -0.27 8.34
CA MET A 315 -4.13 1.08 8.80
C MET A 315 -3.59 1.01 10.24
N THR A 316 -2.50 1.71 10.51
CA THR A 316 -1.80 1.70 11.81
C THR A 316 -1.76 3.08 12.48
N GLY A 317 -2.20 4.14 11.81
CA GLY A 317 -2.22 5.51 12.32
C GLY A 317 -2.92 6.46 11.36
N GLY A 318 -2.93 7.75 11.68
CA GLY A 318 -3.55 8.78 10.86
C GLY A 318 -5.05 8.96 11.08
N ARG A 319 -5.66 9.79 10.24
CA ARG A 319 -7.09 10.16 10.29
C ARG A 319 -7.69 10.07 8.89
N VAL A 320 -8.81 9.39 8.76
CA VAL A 320 -9.51 9.26 7.48
C VAL A 320 -10.97 9.68 7.67
N VAL A 321 -11.45 10.56 6.81
CA VAL A 321 -12.87 10.93 6.76
C VAL A 321 -13.44 10.51 5.41
N VAL A 322 -14.50 9.70 5.41
CA VAL A 322 -15.24 9.32 4.22
C VAL A 322 -16.64 9.92 4.33
N ILE A 323 -16.92 10.93 3.51
CA ILE A 323 -18.19 11.65 3.52
C ILE A 323 -19.26 11.05 2.59
N GLY A 324 -19.04 9.79 2.17
CA GLY A 324 -19.96 9.03 1.34
C GLY A 324 -19.82 7.53 1.55
N LYS A 325 -20.07 6.74 0.51
CA LYS A 325 -20.15 5.27 0.59
C LYS A 325 -18.80 4.61 0.79
N VAL A 326 -18.79 3.48 1.50
CA VAL A 326 -17.65 2.56 1.59
C VAL A 326 -18.02 1.19 1.02
N GLY A 327 -17.01 0.47 0.52
CA GLY A 327 -17.14 -0.91 0.06
C GLY A 327 -17.02 -1.94 1.19
N LYS A 328 -16.88 -3.23 0.84
CA LYS A 328 -16.76 -4.36 1.76
C LYS A 328 -15.38 -4.40 2.43
N ASN A 329 -15.29 -5.11 3.55
CA ASN A 329 -14.07 -5.31 4.33
C ASN A 329 -13.35 -4.00 4.73
N PHE A 330 -14.10 -2.93 4.89
CA PHE A 330 -13.54 -1.68 5.40
C PHE A 330 -12.89 -1.90 6.78
N ALA A 331 -11.72 -1.31 7.01
CA ALA A 331 -10.92 -1.43 8.22
C ALA A 331 -10.46 -2.86 8.59
N ALA A 332 -10.39 -3.79 7.65
CA ALA A 332 -9.88 -5.14 7.90
C ALA A 332 -8.42 -5.08 8.38
N GLY A 333 -8.13 -5.70 9.54
CA GLY A 333 -6.79 -5.69 10.13
C GLY A 333 -6.27 -4.32 10.59
N MET A 334 -7.14 -3.31 10.68
CA MET A 334 -6.78 -1.99 11.19
C MET A 334 -6.37 -2.09 12.66
N SER A 335 -5.17 -1.61 13.00
CA SER A 335 -4.59 -1.70 14.34
C SER A 335 -4.31 -0.35 15.00
N GLY A 336 -4.44 0.76 14.27
CA GLY A 336 -4.25 2.11 14.80
C GLY A 336 -4.89 3.17 13.91
N GLY A 337 -4.95 4.41 14.40
CA GLY A 337 -5.63 5.52 13.76
C GLY A 337 -7.15 5.51 13.95
N VAL A 338 -7.82 6.47 13.34
CA VAL A 338 -9.29 6.63 13.40
C VAL A 338 -9.84 6.89 12.00
N ALA A 339 -10.97 6.26 11.68
CA ALA A 339 -11.75 6.60 10.50
C ALA A 339 -13.15 7.10 10.90
N TYR A 340 -13.57 8.21 10.31
CA TYR A 340 -14.93 8.75 10.42
C TYR A 340 -15.65 8.49 9.10
N VAL A 341 -16.78 7.81 9.16
CA VAL A 341 -17.55 7.42 7.96
C VAL A 341 -18.98 7.91 8.08
N LEU A 342 -19.47 8.58 7.06
CA LEU A 342 -20.87 8.97 6.93
C LEU A 342 -21.72 7.75 6.53
N ASP A 343 -22.63 7.34 7.42
CA ASP A 343 -23.51 6.18 7.25
C ASP A 343 -24.97 6.64 7.05
N GLU A 344 -25.26 7.20 5.88
CA GLU A 344 -26.59 7.72 5.56
C GLU A 344 -27.64 6.60 5.45
N ASN A 345 -27.23 5.40 5.04
CA ASN A 345 -28.11 4.28 4.80
C ASN A 345 -28.24 3.30 5.98
N ASN A 346 -27.50 3.54 7.07
CA ASN A 346 -27.38 2.63 8.21
C ASN A 346 -26.95 1.20 7.83
N ASP A 347 -26.10 1.06 6.80
CA ASP A 347 -25.60 -0.22 6.29
C ASP A 347 -24.10 -0.46 6.54
N LEU A 348 -23.41 0.52 7.11
CA LEU A 348 -21.97 0.49 7.36
C LEU A 348 -21.53 -0.75 8.17
N TYR A 349 -22.33 -1.17 9.14
CA TYR A 349 -21.99 -2.31 10.00
C TYR A 349 -21.85 -3.64 9.22
N THR A 350 -22.44 -3.75 8.02
CA THR A 350 -22.31 -4.91 7.13
C THR A 350 -21.05 -4.86 6.29
N LYS A 351 -20.44 -3.68 6.16
CA LYS A 351 -19.28 -3.42 5.31
C LYS A 351 -17.97 -3.39 6.10
N VAL A 352 -18.02 -3.04 7.39
CA VAL A 352 -16.85 -2.98 8.27
C VAL A 352 -16.44 -4.38 8.72
N ASN A 353 -15.15 -4.69 8.60
CA ASN A 353 -14.57 -5.86 9.23
C ASN A 353 -14.32 -5.59 10.71
N LYS A 354 -15.22 -6.05 11.58
CA LYS A 354 -15.23 -5.77 13.02
C LYS A 354 -14.30 -6.65 13.85
N GLN A 355 -13.43 -7.42 13.23
CA GLN A 355 -12.56 -8.34 13.96
C GLN A 355 -11.63 -7.64 14.94
N MET A 356 -11.15 -6.47 14.59
CA MET A 356 -10.20 -5.70 15.39
C MET A 356 -10.69 -4.29 15.75
N VAL A 357 -11.83 -3.85 15.22
CA VAL A 357 -12.32 -2.48 15.39
C VAL A 357 -13.74 -2.43 15.95
N SER A 358 -14.04 -1.36 16.68
CA SER A 358 -15.40 -0.95 17.04
C SER A 358 -15.96 0.08 16.05
N VAL A 359 -17.29 0.12 15.95
CA VAL A 359 -18.05 1.13 15.22
C VAL A 359 -18.86 1.89 16.27
N GLU A 360 -18.48 3.12 16.54
CA GLU A 360 -19.00 3.94 17.63
C GLU A 360 -19.74 5.18 17.10
N LYS A 361 -20.66 5.71 17.90
CA LYS A 361 -21.23 7.04 17.65
C LYS A 361 -20.22 8.11 18.05
N LEU A 362 -20.22 9.24 17.37
CA LEU A 362 -19.43 10.39 17.80
C LEU A 362 -20.14 11.06 18.98
N GLY A 363 -19.47 11.10 20.12
CA GLY A 363 -19.99 11.75 21.33
C GLY A 363 -18.94 12.61 22.05
N ASN A 364 -17.66 12.43 21.69
CA ASN A 364 -16.58 13.22 22.26
C ASN A 364 -16.44 14.55 21.48
N LYS A 365 -16.42 15.65 22.18
CA LYS A 365 -16.30 17.01 21.60
C LYS A 365 -15.04 17.18 20.73
N TYR A 366 -13.95 16.52 21.08
CA TYR A 366 -12.69 16.58 20.30
C TYR A 366 -12.81 15.85 18.96
N ASP A 367 -13.41 14.67 18.95
CA ASP A 367 -13.68 13.93 17.72
C ASP A 367 -14.64 14.71 16.80
N VAL A 368 -15.66 15.35 17.37
CA VAL A 368 -16.62 16.17 16.62
C VAL A 368 -15.94 17.38 16.00
N GLN A 369 -15.08 18.06 16.76
CA GLN A 369 -14.35 19.22 16.26
C GLN A 369 -13.33 18.79 15.17
N GLU A 370 -12.55 17.70 15.41
CA GLU A 370 -11.61 17.16 14.41
C GLU A 370 -12.32 16.81 13.09
N LEU A 371 -13.46 16.13 13.17
CA LEU A 371 -14.28 15.81 12.00
C LEU A 371 -14.71 17.07 11.25
N LYS A 372 -15.24 18.07 11.98
CA LYS A 372 -15.72 19.32 11.40
C LYS A 372 -14.59 20.09 10.71
N ASP A 373 -13.43 20.19 11.37
CA ASP A 373 -12.25 20.88 10.83
C ASP A 373 -11.74 20.20 9.56
N MET A 374 -11.63 18.86 9.54
CA MET A 374 -11.20 18.12 8.36
C MET A 374 -12.17 18.29 7.17
N ILE A 375 -13.48 18.30 7.41
CA ILE A 375 -14.47 18.55 6.34
C ILE A 375 -14.39 20.01 5.87
N ALA A 376 -14.15 20.96 6.78
CA ALA A 376 -13.99 22.36 6.42
C ALA A 376 -12.75 22.60 5.55
N GLU A 377 -11.62 22.00 5.90
CA GLU A 377 -10.40 22.03 5.09
C GLU A 377 -10.62 21.41 3.70
N HIS A 378 -11.23 20.21 3.66
CA HIS A 378 -11.59 19.56 2.40
C HIS A 378 -12.45 20.46 1.51
N THR A 379 -13.47 21.08 2.10
CA THR A 379 -14.38 21.99 1.39
C THR A 379 -13.65 23.23 0.87
N ALA A 380 -12.75 23.79 1.68
CA ALA A 380 -11.98 24.96 1.31
C ALA A 380 -10.99 24.67 0.16
N TYR A 381 -10.34 23.52 0.16
CA TYR A 381 -9.38 23.14 -0.88
C TYR A 381 -10.03 22.67 -2.18
N THR A 382 -11.15 21.99 -2.10
CA THR A 382 -11.74 21.30 -3.28
C THR A 382 -13.04 21.90 -3.77
N ASN A 383 -13.62 22.84 -3.02
CA ASN A 383 -14.95 23.40 -3.27
C ASN A 383 -16.08 22.35 -3.26
N SER A 384 -15.91 21.22 -2.57
CA SER A 384 -16.84 20.09 -2.48
C SER A 384 -18.27 20.53 -2.20
N ALA A 385 -19.21 20.09 -3.04
CA ALA A 385 -20.64 20.33 -2.84
C ALA A 385 -21.18 19.56 -1.64
N LYS A 386 -20.78 18.28 -1.49
CA LYS A 386 -21.15 17.43 -0.36
C LYS A 386 -20.55 17.93 0.95
N GLY A 387 -19.30 18.39 0.94
CA GLY A 387 -18.68 19.01 2.11
C GLY A 387 -19.42 20.27 2.59
N LYS A 388 -19.83 21.15 1.66
CA LYS A 388 -20.64 22.33 1.97
C LYS A 388 -22.01 21.97 2.57
N GLU A 389 -22.68 21.00 1.97
CA GLU A 389 -23.97 20.51 2.46
C GLU A 389 -23.85 20.01 3.91
N ILE A 390 -22.86 19.17 4.20
CA ILE A 390 -22.62 18.65 5.54
C ILE A 390 -22.30 19.77 6.53
N LEU A 391 -21.47 20.72 6.18
CA LEU A 391 -21.12 21.83 7.06
C LEU A 391 -22.31 22.75 7.37
N ASN A 392 -23.15 23.02 6.37
CA ASN A 392 -24.33 23.85 6.53
C ASN A 392 -25.41 23.19 7.41
N HIS A 393 -25.46 21.86 7.44
CA HIS A 393 -26.42 21.07 8.20
C HIS A 393 -25.71 20.12 9.20
N PHE A 394 -24.60 20.57 9.78
CA PHE A 394 -23.70 19.71 10.55
C PHE A 394 -24.38 18.93 11.67
N GLU A 395 -25.30 19.59 12.43
CA GLU A 395 -26.03 18.95 13.52
C GLU A 395 -26.97 17.83 13.04
N GLU A 396 -27.46 17.90 11.80
CA GLU A 396 -28.30 16.86 11.20
C GLU A 396 -27.49 15.69 10.67
N TYR A 397 -26.25 15.95 10.22
CA TYR A 397 -25.32 14.95 9.72
C TYR A 397 -24.53 14.25 10.82
N LEU A 398 -24.20 14.94 11.90
CA LEU A 398 -23.37 14.41 12.99
C LEU A 398 -23.85 13.06 13.53
N PRO A 399 -25.14 12.79 13.80
CA PRO A 399 -25.62 11.48 14.27
C PRO A 399 -25.41 10.33 13.26
N LYS A 400 -25.28 10.67 11.96
CA LYS A 400 -25.06 9.69 10.89
C LYS A 400 -23.59 9.30 10.77
N PHE A 401 -22.67 10.11 11.27
CA PHE A 401 -21.26 9.73 11.30
C PHE A 401 -20.98 8.64 12.32
N LYS A 402 -20.12 7.72 11.94
CA LYS A 402 -19.60 6.65 12.79
C LYS A 402 -18.09 6.76 12.89
N LYS A 403 -17.58 6.57 14.10
CA LYS A 403 -16.16 6.45 14.39
C LYS A 403 -15.75 4.99 14.36
N ILE A 404 -14.76 4.67 13.55
CA ILE A 404 -14.16 3.34 13.48
C ILE A 404 -12.78 3.44 14.13
N ILE A 405 -12.58 2.66 15.18
CA ILE A 405 -11.35 2.70 15.98
C ILE A 405 -10.96 1.29 16.43
N PRO A 406 -9.67 0.90 16.33
CA PRO A 406 -9.21 -0.38 16.83
C PRO A 406 -9.33 -0.49 18.35
N HIS A 407 -9.75 -1.67 18.85
CA HIS A 407 -9.96 -1.90 20.28
C HIS A 407 -8.72 -1.61 21.11
N ASP A 408 -7.57 -2.12 20.71
CA ASP A 408 -6.31 -1.97 21.45
C ASP A 408 -5.78 -0.53 21.38
N TYR A 409 -5.92 0.10 20.21
CA TYR A 409 -5.55 1.51 20.02
C TYR A 409 -6.40 2.43 20.90
N ASN A 410 -7.72 2.21 20.97
CA ASN A 410 -8.63 2.99 21.82
C ASN A 410 -8.24 2.86 23.31
N ARG A 411 -7.98 1.63 23.78
CA ARG A 411 -7.50 1.39 25.15
C ARG A 411 -6.20 2.11 25.46
N MET A 412 -5.25 2.05 24.51
CA MET A 412 -3.97 2.71 24.66
C MET A 412 -4.12 4.22 24.73
N MET A 413 -4.93 4.82 23.86
CA MET A 413 -5.20 6.27 23.87
C MET A 413 -5.87 6.72 25.17
N MET A 414 -6.85 5.97 25.67
CA MET A 414 -7.47 6.25 26.96
C MET A 414 -6.47 6.19 28.12
N ALA A 415 -5.59 5.20 28.11
CA ALA A 415 -4.54 5.07 29.13
C ALA A 415 -3.55 6.25 29.08
N ILE A 416 -3.14 6.68 27.88
CA ILE A 416 -2.25 7.84 27.71
C ILE A 416 -2.91 9.10 28.31
N VAL A 417 -4.16 9.39 27.94
CA VAL A 417 -4.90 10.54 28.47
C VAL A 417 -4.97 10.49 30.01
N GLN A 418 -5.28 9.34 30.60
CA GLN A 418 -5.30 9.19 32.04
C GLN A 418 -3.94 9.45 32.71
N MET A 419 -2.84 9.10 32.05
CA MET A 419 -1.48 9.35 32.55
C MET A 419 -1.11 10.85 32.42
N GLU A 420 -1.48 11.49 31.33
CA GLU A 420 -1.32 12.94 31.13
C GLU A 420 -2.13 13.73 32.17
N GLU A 421 -3.35 13.34 32.46
CA GLU A 421 -4.20 13.96 33.51
C GLU A 421 -3.57 13.82 34.92
N LYS A 422 -2.73 12.81 35.14
CA LYS A 422 -1.93 12.65 36.35
C LYS A 422 -0.65 13.50 36.36
N GLY A 423 -0.41 14.29 35.32
CA GLY A 423 0.69 15.23 35.22
C GLY A 423 1.98 14.65 34.60
N LEU A 424 1.93 13.46 33.95
CA LEU A 424 3.06 12.94 33.20
C LEU A 424 3.21 13.70 31.86
N SER A 425 4.46 13.85 31.39
CA SER A 425 4.70 14.32 30.03
C SER A 425 4.14 13.32 29.01
N SER A 426 3.84 13.79 27.79
CA SER A 426 3.25 12.93 26.73
C SER A 426 4.14 11.68 26.46
N GLU A 427 5.44 11.83 26.45
CA GLU A 427 6.39 10.73 26.27
C GLU A 427 6.34 9.72 27.43
N GLN A 428 6.34 10.20 28.68
CA GLN A 428 6.22 9.35 29.87
C GLN A 428 4.85 8.67 29.94
N ALA A 429 3.76 9.39 29.58
CA ALA A 429 2.42 8.84 29.54
C ALA A 429 2.27 7.69 28.55
N GLN A 430 2.91 7.79 27.37
CA GLN A 430 2.94 6.72 26.38
C GLN A 430 3.68 5.46 26.91
N ILE A 431 4.82 5.64 27.56
CA ILE A 431 5.60 4.55 28.14
C ILE A 431 4.81 3.84 29.25
N GLU A 432 4.26 4.59 30.18
CA GLU A 432 3.48 4.04 31.30
C GLU A 432 2.19 3.37 30.84
N ALA A 433 1.48 3.97 29.87
CA ALA A 433 0.29 3.38 29.27
C ALA A 433 0.62 2.05 28.57
N PHE A 434 1.76 1.95 27.88
CA PHE A 434 2.23 0.71 27.26
C PHE A 434 2.45 -0.39 28.29
N TYR A 435 3.17 -0.10 29.40
CA TYR A 435 3.40 -1.09 30.46
C TYR A 435 2.11 -1.49 31.18
N ALA A 436 1.20 -0.56 31.43
CA ALA A 436 -0.10 -0.84 32.06
C ALA A 436 -0.99 -1.75 31.18
N ASN A 437 -0.91 -1.62 29.85
CA ASN A 437 -1.65 -2.48 28.92
C ASN A 437 -0.97 -3.85 28.68
N LYS A 438 0.35 -3.98 28.88
CA LYS A 438 1.08 -5.24 28.74
C LYS A 438 0.84 -6.19 29.90
N ALA A 439 0.46 -5.68 31.07
CA ALA A 439 0.22 -6.46 32.29
C ALA A 439 -1.16 -7.15 32.33
N ARG A 440 -1.98 -6.96 31.30
CA ARG A 440 -3.29 -7.62 31.12
C ARG A 440 -3.26 -8.54 29.90
#